data_4d0a712122b8572b455e1e086ca299d2
#
_entry.id   4d0a712122b8572b455e1e086ca299d2
#
_cell.length_a   1.000
_cell.length_b   1.000
_cell.length_c   1.000
_cell.angle_alpha   90.00
_cell.angle_beta   90.00
_cell.angle_gamma   90.00
#
_symmetry.space_group_name_H-M   'P 1'
#
loop_
_entity.id
_entity.type
_entity.pdbx_description
1 polymer ?
#
loop_
_entity_poly.entity_id
_entity_poly.type
_entity_poly.pdbx_seq_one_letter_code
_entity_poly.pdbx_strand_id
1 'polypeptide(L)'
;MNGYNFTDRVRKVLQLAREEAARLGHEYVGTEHILLGIIHDGEGVAVAALTNLNADLEDLRATIEATVTQGNGPKDPDRDFPYTSRAKKILELSMSEARELNHSYVGTEHLLLGVLREEKGIAAQTLFQAGVTREAARDEIRRLLGDAEEVRRVRDMSLEADKRFKRAIALIELHRTRFGAYPRTLKDLQFLDQSDYTMLAGTRYELLPDGYALDVIVPPTTKLEFSYTADFWRGLGLRRTNVPGGPGAT
;
A
#
# COMPACT_ATOMS: atom_id res chain seq x y z
N MET A 1 -2.73 -20.24 17.55
CA MET A 1 -1.59 -19.73 16.76
C MET A 1 -2.18 -18.89 15.64
N ASN A 2 -2.09 -17.55 15.72
CA ASN A 2 -2.52 -16.71 14.62
C ASN A 2 -1.53 -16.90 13.48
N GLY A 3 -1.89 -17.69 12.48
CA GLY A 3 -1.08 -17.95 11.32
C GLY A 3 -0.93 -16.66 10.49
N TYR A 4 0.29 -16.24 10.22
CA TYR A 4 0.54 -15.19 9.25
C TYR A 4 -0.05 -15.59 7.91
N ASN A 5 -0.90 -14.73 7.35
CA ASN A 5 -1.46 -14.95 6.03
C ASN A 5 -0.46 -14.50 4.96
N PHE A 6 -0.02 -15.42 4.13
CA PHE A 6 0.63 -15.09 2.88
C PHE A 6 -0.34 -14.34 1.98
N THR A 7 0.11 -13.22 1.40
CA THR A 7 -0.69 -12.49 0.42
C THR A 7 -0.97 -13.35 -0.83
N ASP A 8 -2.01 -13.00 -1.59
CA ASP A 8 -2.31 -13.71 -2.84
C ASP A 8 -1.14 -13.64 -3.82
N ARG A 9 -0.39 -12.51 -3.83
CA ARG A 9 0.81 -12.39 -4.64
C ARG A 9 1.92 -13.35 -4.21
N VAL A 10 2.15 -13.55 -2.92
CA VAL A 10 3.11 -14.56 -2.45
C VAL A 10 2.67 -15.96 -2.84
N ARG A 11 1.37 -16.28 -2.77
CA ARG A 11 0.86 -17.57 -3.25
C ARG A 11 1.12 -17.75 -4.75
N LYS A 12 0.93 -16.71 -5.55
CA LYS A 12 1.27 -16.70 -6.98
C LYS A 12 2.76 -16.93 -7.22
N VAL A 13 3.63 -16.20 -6.50
CA VAL A 13 5.10 -16.38 -6.57
C VAL A 13 5.50 -17.82 -6.24
N LEU A 14 4.91 -18.44 -5.22
CA LEU A 14 5.20 -19.83 -4.86
C LEU A 14 4.68 -20.83 -5.91
N GLN A 15 3.61 -20.51 -6.60
CA GLN A 15 3.16 -21.29 -7.77
C GLN A 15 4.15 -21.15 -8.91
N LEU A 16 4.56 -19.93 -9.26
CA LEU A 16 5.59 -19.70 -10.28
C LEU A 16 6.92 -20.38 -9.93
N ALA A 17 7.28 -20.43 -8.64
CA ALA A 17 8.48 -21.17 -8.20
C ALA A 17 8.38 -22.68 -8.50
N ARG A 18 7.19 -23.30 -8.43
CA ARG A 18 6.98 -24.70 -8.84
C ARG A 18 7.10 -24.85 -10.37
N GLU A 19 6.55 -23.91 -11.11
CA GLU A 19 6.65 -23.88 -12.57
C GLU A 19 8.12 -23.78 -13.03
N GLU A 20 8.92 -22.94 -12.37
CA GLU A 20 10.35 -22.83 -12.63
C GLU A 20 11.10 -24.12 -12.27
N ALA A 21 10.74 -24.81 -11.16
CA ALA A 21 11.30 -26.11 -10.83
C ALA A 21 10.99 -27.17 -11.91
N ALA A 22 9.74 -27.23 -12.37
CA ALA A 22 9.32 -28.10 -13.47
C ALA A 22 10.06 -27.77 -14.76
N ARG A 23 10.18 -26.48 -15.11
CA ARG A 23 10.90 -26.01 -16.30
C ARG A 23 12.37 -26.44 -16.31
N LEU A 24 13.02 -26.36 -15.15
CA LEU A 24 14.42 -26.78 -14.96
C LEU A 24 14.57 -28.31 -14.80
N GLY A 25 13.48 -29.06 -14.77
CA GLY A 25 13.49 -30.51 -14.58
C GLY A 25 13.92 -30.94 -13.18
N HIS A 26 13.70 -30.14 -12.17
CA HIS A 26 13.98 -30.46 -10.78
C HIS A 26 12.78 -31.17 -10.14
N GLU A 27 13.03 -31.97 -9.10
CA GLU A 27 11.99 -32.74 -8.40
C GLU A 27 11.53 -32.04 -7.10
N TYR A 28 12.04 -30.83 -6.83
CA TYR A 28 11.80 -30.07 -5.62
C TYR A 28 11.87 -28.56 -5.87
N VAL A 29 11.24 -27.77 -5.00
CA VAL A 29 11.38 -26.32 -4.98
C VAL A 29 12.51 -25.93 -4.04
N GLY A 30 13.60 -25.41 -4.59
CA GLY A 30 14.74 -24.85 -3.87
C GLY A 30 14.66 -23.33 -3.69
N THR A 31 15.70 -22.77 -3.12
CA THR A 31 15.82 -21.31 -2.90
C THR A 31 15.84 -20.54 -4.20
N GLU A 32 16.56 -21.07 -5.19
CA GLU A 32 16.68 -20.56 -6.57
C GLU A 32 15.33 -20.42 -7.25
N HIS A 33 14.44 -21.40 -7.08
CA HIS A 33 13.10 -21.39 -7.69
C HIS A 33 12.22 -20.31 -7.04
N ILE A 34 12.36 -20.05 -5.73
CA ILE A 34 11.64 -18.97 -5.06
C ILE A 34 12.06 -17.61 -5.63
N LEU A 35 13.36 -17.38 -5.84
CA LEU A 35 13.85 -16.15 -6.45
C LEU A 35 13.41 -16.04 -7.91
N LEU A 36 13.47 -17.12 -8.68
CA LEU A 36 12.96 -17.17 -10.06
C LEU A 36 11.44 -16.87 -10.10
N GLY A 37 10.68 -17.38 -9.14
CA GLY A 37 9.25 -17.06 -9.01
C GLY A 37 8.97 -15.58 -8.74
N ILE A 38 9.79 -14.91 -7.91
CA ILE A 38 9.72 -13.45 -7.67
C ILE A 38 10.02 -12.70 -8.98
N ILE A 39 11.07 -13.08 -9.69
CA ILE A 39 11.46 -12.47 -10.97
C ILE A 39 10.39 -12.70 -12.04
N HIS A 40 9.83 -13.90 -12.10
CA HIS A 40 8.78 -14.25 -13.07
C HIS A 40 7.47 -13.50 -12.82
N ASP A 41 7.07 -13.26 -11.56
CA ASP A 41 5.90 -12.42 -11.24
C ASP A 41 6.09 -10.98 -11.74
N GLY A 42 7.31 -10.47 -11.74
CA GLY A 42 7.68 -9.17 -12.31
C GLY A 42 7.11 -7.96 -11.59
N GLU A 43 6.38 -8.15 -10.49
CA GLU A 43 5.66 -7.10 -9.79
C GLU A 43 5.79 -7.23 -8.27
N GLY A 44 5.33 -6.19 -7.54
CA GLY A 44 5.30 -6.16 -6.08
C GLY A 44 6.53 -5.51 -5.48
N VAL A 45 6.52 -5.39 -4.14
CA VAL A 45 7.55 -4.64 -3.39
C VAL A 45 8.93 -5.27 -3.52
N ALA A 46 9.03 -6.61 -3.61
CA ALA A 46 10.31 -7.29 -3.82
C ALA A 46 10.98 -6.87 -5.12
N VAL A 47 10.23 -6.88 -6.23
CA VAL A 47 10.73 -6.49 -7.56
C VAL A 47 11.07 -5.00 -7.58
N ALA A 48 10.22 -4.14 -7.01
CA ALA A 48 10.50 -2.72 -6.91
C ALA A 48 11.80 -2.45 -6.11
N ALA A 49 12.01 -3.15 -5.00
CA ALA A 49 13.23 -3.03 -4.21
C ALA A 49 14.48 -3.49 -4.97
N LEU A 50 14.41 -4.62 -5.68
CA LEU A 50 15.51 -5.11 -6.51
C LEU A 50 15.87 -4.11 -7.62
N THR A 51 14.86 -3.59 -8.33
CA THR A 51 15.04 -2.60 -9.39
C THR A 51 15.67 -1.30 -8.87
N ASN A 52 15.20 -0.79 -7.73
CA ASN A 52 15.75 0.42 -7.10
C ASN A 52 17.18 0.22 -6.57
N LEU A 53 17.56 -1.00 -6.26
CA LEU A 53 18.93 -1.38 -5.92
C LEU A 53 19.79 -1.66 -7.16
N ASN A 54 19.30 -1.37 -8.36
CA ASN A 54 19.97 -1.59 -9.65
C ASN A 54 20.31 -3.07 -9.92
N ALA A 55 19.56 -4.01 -9.34
CA ALA A 55 19.67 -5.42 -9.68
C ALA A 55 18.90 -5.69 -10.97
N ASP A 56 19.58 -6.12 -12.01
CA ASP A 56 18.95 -6.52 -13.27
C ASP A 56 18.31 -7.90 -13.11
N LEU A 57 17.00 -7.98 -13.32
CA LEU A 57 16.23 -9.21 -13.11
C LEU A 57 16.57 -10.30 -14.12
N GLU A 58 16.92 -9.93 -15.35
CA GLU A 58 17.32 -10.89 -16.40
C GLU A 58 18.73 -11.44 -16.12
N ASP A 59 19.63 -10.59 -15.63
CA ASP A 59 20.98 -11.03 -15.21
C ASP A 59 20.91 -11.97 -14.00
N LEU A 60 20.02 -11.68 -13.02
CA LEU A 60 19.76 -12.57 -11.89
C LEU A 60 19.24 -13.93 -12.36
N ARG A 61 18.26 -13.94 -13.28
CA ARG A 61 17.73 -15.16 -13.89
C ARG A 61 18.84 -15.94 -14.59
N ALA A 62 19.60 -15.31 -15.48
CA ALA A 62 20.68 -15.92 -16.22
C ALA A 62 21.76 -16.52 -15.29
N THR A 63 22.11 -15.79 -14.22
CA THR A 63 23.10 -16.26 -13.22
C THR A 63 22.61 -17.51 -12.49
N ILE A 64 21.34 -17.54 -12.07
CA ILE A 64 20.74 -18.73 -11.46
C ILE A 64 20.78 -19.90 -12.43
N GLU A 65 20.30 -19.71 -13.67
CA GLU A 65 20.25 -20.77 -14.68
C GLU A 65 21.63 -21.32 -15.06
N ALA A 66 22.67 -20.46 -15.02
CA ALA A 66 24.06 -20.90 -15.21
C ALA A 66 24.63 -21.65 -14.01
N THR A 67 24.12 -21.40 -12.80
CA THR A 67 24.60 -22.01 -11.55
C THR A 67 23.97 -23.37 -11.26
N VAL A 68 22.69 -23.55 -11.66
CA VAL A 68 21.97 -24.81 -11.42
C VAL A 68 22.20 -25.81 -12.52
N THR A 69 22.28 -27.10 -12.15
CA THR A 69 22.34 -28.16 -13.13
C THR A 69 20.93 -28.54 -13.56
N GLN A 70 20.66 -28.52 -14.85
CA GLN A 70 19.37 -28.93 -15.36
C GLN A 70 19.09 -30.39 -14.98
N GLY A 71 17.92 -30.64 -14.41
CA GLY A 71 17.47 -31.95 -13.96
C GLY A 71 16.75 -32.74 -15.09
N ASN A 72 16.45 -33.99 -14.81
CA ASN A 72 15.65 -34.87 -15.66
C ASN A 72 14.30 -35.21 -15.02
N GLY A 73 13.87 -34.39 -14.04
CA GLY A 73 12.60 -34.57 -13.34
C GLY A 73 11.39 -34.25 -14.21
N PRO A 74 10.18 -34.44 -13.65
CA PRO A 74 8.93 -34.20 -14.37
C PRO A 74 8.77 -32.72 -14.69
N LYS A 75 8.34 -32.45 -15.93
CA LYS A 75 8.07 -31.08 -16.43
C LYS A 75 6.61 -30.67 -16.27
N ASP A 76 5.86 -31.36 -15.42
CA ASP A 76 4.46 -31.08 -15.12
C ASP A 76 4.38 -30.09 -13.93
N PRO A 77 3.99 -28.82 -14.14
CA PRO A 77 3.93 -27.82 -13.11
C PRO A 77 2.80 -28.05 -12.09
N ASP A 78 1.78 -28.85 -12.43
CA ASP A 78 0.65 -29.18 -11.56
C ASP A 78 0.99 -30.28 -10.55
N ARG A 79 2.15 -30.92 -10.71
CA ARG A 79 2.64 -31.89 -9.74
C ARG A 79 3.01 -31.20 -8.42
N ASP A 80 2.76 -31.89 -7.33
CA ASP A 80 3.19 -31.43 -5.99
C ASP A 80 4.71 -31.60 -5.83
N PHE A 81 5.44 -30.49 -5.92
CA PHE A 81 6.88 -30.44 -5.71
C PHE A 81 7.17 -30.13 -4.23
N PRO A 82 7.89 -31.02 -3.51
CA PRO A 82 8.27 -30.77 -2.13
C PRO A 82 9.29 -29.60 -2.07
N TYR A 83 9.16 -28.79 -1.03
CA TYR A 83 10.14 -27.76 -0.75
C TYR A 83 11.38 -28.35 -0.08
N THR A 84 12.56 -27.92 -0.50
CA THR A 84 13.81 -28.25 0.21
C THR A 84 13.78 -27.69 1.64
N SER A 85 14.63 -28.20 2.52
CA SER A 85 14.76 -27.70 3.88
C SER A 85 15.11 -26.20 3.93
N ARG A 86 15.96 -25.73 2.99
CA ARG A 86 16.30 -24.31 2.88
C ARG A 86 15.14 -23.46 2.37
N ALA A 87 14.39 -23.95 1.38
CA ALA A 87 13.20 -23.26 0.90
C ALA A 87 12.12 -23.15 1.99
N LYS A 88 11.91 -24.21 2.80
CA LYS A 88 11.05 -24.13 4.00
C LYS A 88 11.55 -23.10 4.99
N LYS A 89 12.87 -23.04 5.19
CA LYS A 89 13.51 -22.07 6.07
C LYS A 89 13.27 -20.63 5.60
N ILE A 90 13.31 -20.37 4.30
CA ILE A 90 12.97 -19.05 3.74
C ILE A 90 11.55 -18.64 4.14
N LEU A 91 10.57 -19.53 4.05
CA LEU A 91 9.17 -19.22 4.43
C LEU A 91 9.05 -18.88 5.93
N GLU A 92 9.78 -19.62 6.79
CA GLU A 92 9.85 -19.31 8.23
C GLU A 92 10.52 -17.95 8.49
N LEU A 93 11.62 -17.67 7.80
CA LEU A 93 12.34 -16.39 7.91
C LEU A 93 11.49 -15.22 7.40
N SER A 94 10.72 -15.42 6.33
CA SER A 94 9.78 -14.42 5.81
C SER A 94 8.71 -14.04 6.85
N MET A 95 8.19 -15.02 7.60
CA MET A 95 7.28 -14.76 8.72
C MET A 95 7.98 -14.01 9.86
N SER A 96 9.27 -14.27 10.11
CA SER A 96 10.06 -13.53 11.10
C SER A 96 10.27 -12.08 10.66
N GLU A 97 10.63 -11.84 9.39
CA GLU A 97 10.80 -10.50 8.82
C GLU A 97 9.49 -9.68 8.89
N ALA A 98 8.34 -10.31 8.59
CA ALA A 98 7.04 -9.66 8.74
C ALA A 98 6.78 -9.20 10.19
N ARG A 99 7.12 -10.04 11.19
CA ARG A 99 7.02 -9.66 12.61
C ARG A 99 7.94 -8.49 12.97
N GLU A 100 9.19 -8.56 12.51
CA GLU A 100 10.19 -7.52 12.78
C GLU A 100 9.81 -6.17 12.15
N LEU A 101 9.03 -6.18 11.06
CA LEU A 101 8.46 -5.00 10.42
C LEU A 101 7.08 -4.61 10.95
N ASN A 102 6.53 -5.32 11.96
CA ASN A 102 5.19 -5.12 12.53
C ASN A 102 4.06 -5.29 11.52
N HIS A 103 4.22 -6.14 10.50
CA HIS A 103 3.18 -6.45 9.53
C HIS A 103 2.37 -7.67 9.97
N SER A 104 1.06 -7.66 9.72
CA SER A 104 0.15 -8.78 9.99
C SER A 104 0.04 -9.78 8.84
N TYR A 105 0.76 -9.55 7.74
CA TYR A 105 0.78 -10.36 6.53
C TYR A 105 2.21 -10.67 6.10
N VAL A 106 2.38 -11.66 5.23
CA VAL A 106 3.66 -11.95 4.56
C VAL A 106 3.50 -11.60 3.08
N GLY A 107 4.13 -10.48 2.67
CA GLY A 107 4.21 -10.02 1.28
C GLY A 107 5.50 -10.46 0.59
N THR A 108 5.66 -10.09 -0.68
CA THR A 108 6.84 -10.43 -1.49
C THR A 108 8.13 -9.84 -0.92
N GLU A 109 8.05 -8.66 -0.29
CA GLU A 109 9.14 -8.01 0.43
C GLU A 109 9.71 -8.88 1.55
N HIS A 110 8.83 -9.51 2.32
CA HIS A 110 9.24 -10.41 3.39
C HIS A 110 9.86 -11.70 2.82
N LEU A 111 9.33 -12.16 1.69
CA LEU A 111 9.88 -13.32 0.99
C LEU A 111 11.31 -13.04 0.50
N LEU A 112 11.56 -11.86 -0.09
CA LEU A 112 12.89 -11.41 -0.50
C LEU A 112 13.85 -11.31 0.69
N LEU A 113 13.42 -10.71 1.81
CA LEU A 113 14.24 -10.63 3.02
C LEU A 113 14.53 -12.03 3.60
N GLY A 114 13.55 -12.95 3.55
CA GLY A 114 13.73 -14.34 3.93
C GLY A 114 14.76 -15.06 3.07
N VAL A 115 14.74 -14.81 1.74
CA VAL A 115 15.77 -15.31 0.79
C VAL A 115 17.15 -14.80 1.18
N LEU A 116 17.31 -13.50 1.38
CA LEU A 116 18.59 -12.88 1.74
C LEU A 116 19.12 -13.36 3.10
N ARG A 117 18.23 -13.70 4.02
CA ARG A 117 18.59 -14.21 5.36
C ARG A 117 19.02 -15.68 5.35
N GLU A 118 18.64 -16.45 4.35
CA GLU A 118 19.12 -17.83 4.11
C GLU A 118 20.40 -17.78 3.27
N GLU A 119 21.49 -17.27 3.81
CA GLU A 119 22.74 -16.91 3.15
C GLU A 119 23.40 -18.05 2.35
N LYS A 120 23.09 -19.31 2.67
CA LYS A 120 23.70 -20.50 2.06
C LYS A 120 22.98 -20.98 0.81
N GLY A 121 21.83 -20.40 0.47
CA GLY A 121 21.06 -20.74 -0.71
C GLY A 121 21.62 -20.08 -1.97
N ILE A 122 21.43 -20.74 -3.12
CA ILE A 122 21.81 -20.19 -4.43
C ILE A 122 21.19 -18.80 -4.64
N ALA A 123 19.95 -18.62 -4.26
CA ALA A 123 19.24 -17.35 -4.41
C ALA A 123 19.95 -16.20 -3.66
N ALA A 124 20.31 -16.40 -2.38
CA ALA A 124 20.99 -15.39 -1.59
C ALA A 124 22.38 -15.08 -2.15
N GLN A 125 23.11 -16.11 -2.58
CA GLN A 125 24.45 -15.95 -3.18
C GLN A 125 24.37 -15.16 -4.50
N THR A 126 23.39 -15.45 -5.35
CA THR A 126 23.16 -14.71 -6.60
C THR A 126 22.85 -13.24 -6.32
N LEU A 127 21.95 -12.96 -5.38
CA LEU A 127 21.62 -11.58 -4.96
C LEU A 127 22.85 -10.86 -4.42
N PHE A 128 23.66 -11.52 -3.58
CA PHE A 128 24.88 -10.94 -3.05
C PHE A 128 25.90 -10.61 -4.14
N GLN A 129 26.08 -11.50 -5.12
CA GLN A 129 26.96 -11.26 -6.29
C GLN A 129 26.48 -10.06 -7.12
N ALA A 130 25.17 -9.83 -7.20
CA ALA A 130 24.56 -8.66 -7.84
C ALA A 130 24.60 -7.39 -6.96
N GLY A 131 25.28 -7.42 -5.79
CA GLY A 131 25.43 -6.28 -4.89
C GLY A 131 24.21 -6.02 -3.99
N VAL A 132 23.23 -6.92 -3.97
CA VAL A 132 22.07 -6.80 -3.10
C VAL A 132 22.35 -7.42 -1.75
N THR A 133 22.52 -6.56 -0.73
CA THR A 133 22.67 -7.00 0.66
C THR A 133 21.32 -6.99 1.37
N ARG A 134 21.22 -7.75 2.47
CA ARG A 134 20.01 -7.77 3.29
C ARG A 134 19.67 -6.39 3.87
N GLU A 135 20.70 -5.66 4.31
CA GLU A 135 20.56 -4.33 4.90
C GLU A 135 20.02 -3.34 3.85
N ALA A 136 20.64 -3.29 2.67
CA ALA A 136 20.20 -2.41 1.59
C ALA A 136 18.77 -2.72 1.14
N ALA A 137 18.44 -4.02 0.98
CA ALA A 137 17.09 -4.44 0.64
C ALA A 137 16.06 -4.06 1.72
N ARG A 138 16.42 -4.21 3.00
CA ARG A 138 15.53 -3.85 4.13
C ARG A 138 15.28 -2.35 4.21
N ASP A 139 16.29 -1.53 3.99
CA ASP A 139 16.15 -0.07 4.00
C ASP A 139 15.32 0.41 2.82
N GLU A 140 15.54 -0.15 1.63
CA GLU A 140 14.74 0.17 0.45
C GLU A 140 13.26 -0.27 0.59
N ILE A 141 13.02 -1.46 1.14
CA ILE A 141 11.66 -1.94 1.45
C ILE A 141 10.96 -1.00 2.44
N ARG A 142 11.66 -0.55 3.50
CA ARG A 142 11.10 0.42 4.44
C ARG A 142 10.75 1.73 3.77
N ARG A 143 11.60 2.22 2.87
CA ARG A 143 11.34 3.43 2.10
C ARG A 143 10.08 3.28 1.23
N LEU A 144 9.98 2.18 0.47
CA LEU A 144 8.84 1.90 -0.39
C LEU A 144 7.52 1.76 0.39
N LEU A 145 7.55 1.10 1.55
CA LEU A 145 6.37 0.90 2.38
C LEU A 145 5.99 2.16 3.15
N GLY A 146 6.96 2.97 3.60
CA GLY A 146 6.74 4.25 4.23
C GLY A 146 6.09 5.25 3.29
N ASP A 147 6.57 5.34 2.05
CA ASP A 147 5.94 6.17 1.02
C ASP A 147 4.49 5.73 0.73
N ALA A 148 4.23 4.42 0.67
CA ALA A 148 2.89 3.88 0.45
C ALA A 148 1.95 4.13 1.65
N GLU A 149 2.43 4.04 2.88
CA GLU A 149 1.66 4.37 4.09
C GLU A 149 1.33 5.85 4.16
N GLU A 150 2.28 6.73 3.83
CA GLU A 150 2.03 8.18 3.80
C GLU A 150 1.01 8.56 2.73
N VAL A 151 1.10 7.99 1.52
CA VAL A 151 0.10 8.17 0.46
C VAL A 151 -1.29 7.69 0.91
N ARG A 152 -1.36 6.52 1.57
CA ARG A 152 -2.62 6.01 2.13
C ARG A 152 -3.17 6.94 3.19
N ARG A 153 -2.34 7.38 4.12
CA ARG A 153 -2.71 8.29 5.19
C ARG A 153 -3.25 9.62 4.66
N VAL A 154 -2.56 10.23 3.68
CA VAL A 154 -3.02 11.46 3.02
C VAL A 154 -4.37 11.25 2.36
N ARG A 155 -4.56 10.14 1.64
CA ARG A 155 -5.84 9.81 1.00
C ARG A 155 -6.97 9.60 2.01
N ASP A 156 -6.71 8.87 3.11
CA ASP A 156 -7.72 8.63 4.14
C ASP A 156 -8.10 9.93 4.85
N MET A 157 -7.14 10.81 5.11
CA MET A 157 -7.39 12.15 5.65
C MET A 157 -8.19 13.03 4.69
N SER A 158 -7.92 12.95 3.38
CA SER A 158 -8.67 13.67 2.36
C SER A 158 -10.12 13.17 2.27
N LEU A 159 -10.34 11.87 2.33
CA LEU A 159 -11.67 11.27 2.34
C LEU A 159 -12.49 11.69 3.58
N GLU A 160 -11.86 11.72 4.75
CA GLU A 160 -12.53 12.20 5.97
C GLU A 160 -12.84 13.70 5.91
N ALA A 161 -11.97 14.51 5.32
CA ALA A 161 -12.20 15.92 5.08
C ALA A 161 -13.40 16.15 4.13
N ASP A 162 -13.52 15.36 3.05
CA ASP A 162 -14.66 15.35 2.13
C ASP A 162 -15.99 15.08 2.86
N LYS A 163 -16.03 14.04 3.68
CA LYS A 163 -17.23 13.69 4.48
C LYS A 163 -17.63 14.81 5.44
N ARG A 164 -16.65 15.39 6.15
CA ARG A 164 -16.87 16.50 7.08
C ARG A 164 -17.42 17.72 6.36
N PHE A 165 -16.84 18.07 5.22
CA PHE A 165 -17.26 19.20 4.41
C PHE A 165 -18.70 19.06 3.92
N LYS A 166 -19.05 17.93 3.32
CA LYS A 166 -20.42 17.63 2.86
C LYS A 166 -21.43 17.67 4.01
N ARG A 167 -21.08 17.10 5.16
CA ARG A 167 -21.95 17.11 6.34
C ARG A 167 -22.17 18.51 6.87
N ALA A 168 -21.12 19.31 6.94
CA ALA A 168 -21.21 20.71 7.40
C ALA A 168 -22.12 21.53 6.48
N ILE A 169 -21.92 21.45 5.15
CA ILE A 169 -22.80 22.13 4.19
C ILE A 169 -24.26 21.70 4.39
N ALA A 170 -24.51 20.40 4.46
CA ALA A 170 -25.89 19.88 4.61
C ALA A 170 -26.58 20.44 5.86
N LEU A 171 -25.87 20.48 7.00
CA LEU A 171 -26.42 21.01 8.25
C LEU A 171 -26.64 22.54 8.20
N ILE A 172 -25.71 23.28 7.59
CA ILE A 172 -25.81 24.74 7.45
C ILE A 172 -27.00 25.12 6.53
N GLU A 173 -27.12 24.46 5.39
CA GLU A 173 -28.23 24.71 4.44
C GLU A 173 -29.59 24.25 5.02
N LEU A 174 -29.60 23.14 5.76
CA LEU A 174 -30.81 22.71 6.49
C LEU A 174 -31.23 23.73 7.54
N HIS A 175 -30.29 24.29 8.30
CA HIS A 175 -30.56 25.35 9.26
C HIS A 175 -31.17 26.58 8.58
N ARG A 176 -30.60 27.04 7.45
CA ARG A 176 -31.12 28.14 6.66
C ARG A 176 -32.56 27.84 6.19
N THR A 177 -32.82 26.65 5.67
CA THR A 177 -34.12 26.24 5.19
C THR A 177 -35.16 26.26 6.31
N ARG A 178 -34.80 25.85 7.52
CA ARG A 178 -35.69 25.75 8.67
C ARG A 178 -35.95 27.08 9.35
N PHE A 179 -34.91 27.92 9.45
CA PHE A 179 -34.96 29.17 10.25
C PHE A 179 -34.91 30.45 9.40
N GLY A 180 -34.82 30.35 8.07
CA GLY A 180 -34.77 31.48 7.15
C GLY A 180 -33.42 32.23 7.12
N ALA A 181 -32.46 31.84 7.94
CA ALA A 181 -31.13 32.48 8.06
C ALA A 181 -30.03 31.46 8.28
N TYR A 182 -28.78 31.81 7.92
CA TYR A 182 -27.63 31.01 8.25
C TYR A 182 -27.31 31.06 9.75
N PRO A 183 -26.73 29.99 10.34
CA PRO A 183 -26.35 29.99 11.74
C PRO A 183 -25.27 31.05 11.99
N ARG A 184 -25.25 31.67 13.17
CA ARG A 184 -24.18 32.60 13.55
C ARG A 184 -22.87 31.87 13.78
N THR A 185 -22.96 30.68 14.37
CA THR A 185 -21.85 29.76 14.63
C THR A 185 -22.30 28.33 14.40
N LEU A 186 -21.35 27.40 14.25
CA LEU A 186 -21.69 25.97 14.14
C LEU A 186 -22.38 25.42 15.40
N LYS A 187 -22.29 26.11 16.55
CA LYS A 187 -22.97 25.71 17.78
C LYS A 187 -24.48 25.94 17.73
N ASP A 188 -24.93 26.81 16.84
CA ASP A 188 -26.36 27.11 16.66
C ASP A 188 -27.06 26.03 15.82
N LEU A 189 -26.32 25.10 15.22
CA LEU A 189 -26.87 24.00 14.46
C LEU A 189 -27.56 22.99 15.39
N GLN A 190 -28.72 22.49 14.95
CA GLN A 190 -29.38 21.38 15.63
C GLN A 190 -28.81 20.07 15.06
N PHE A 191 -28.02 19.39 15.87
CA PHE A 191 -27.41 18.13 15.49
C PHE A 191 -28.39 16.97 15.59
N LEU A 192 -28.23 16.00 14.66
CA LEU A 192 -29.02 14.78 14.66
C LEU A 192 -28.50 13.77 15.70
N ASP A 193 -27.17 13.79 15.93
CA ASP A 193 -26.52 12.94 16.92
C ASP A 193 -25.17 13.53 17.40
N GLN A 194 -24.55 12.85 18.36
CA GLN A 194 -23.26 13.27 18.95
C GLN A 194 -22.11 13.23 17.95
N SER A 195 -22.20 12.42 16.89
CA SER A 195 -21.14 12.28 15.87
C SER A 195 -20.99 13.55 15.04
N ASP A 196 -22.05 14.33 14.85
CA ASP A 196 -22.03 15.60 14.14
C ASP A 196 -21.04 16.61 14.77
N TYR A 197 -20.97 16.67 16.09
CA TYR A 197 -20.01 17.54 16.79
C TYR A 197 -18.58 17.17 16.47
N THR A 198 -18.27 15.89 16.49
CA THR A 198 -16.92 15.39 16.19
C THR A 198 -16.54 15.67 14.74
N MET A 199 -17.48 15.49 13.82
CA MET A 199 -17.25 15.77 12.40
C MET A 199 -17.02 17.24 12.13
N LEU A 200 -17.82 18.14 12.74
CA LEU A 200 -17.69 19.59 12.54
C LEU A 200 -16.47 20.20 13.21
N ALA A 201 -15.89 19.56 14.20
CA ALA A 201 -14.63 20.02 14.85
C ALA A 201 -13.46 20.16 13.88
N GLY A 202 -13.51 19.45 12.73
CA GLY A 202 -12.54 19.55 11.63
C GLY A 202 -12.88 20.58 10.55
N THR A 203 -13.79 21.54 10.84
CA THR A 203 -14.18 22.60 9.90
C THR A 203 -14.08 23.99 10.55
N ARG A 204 -13.86 25.01 9.73
CA ARG A 204 -13.89 26.43 10.15
C ARG A 204 -15.02 27.10 9.39
N TYR A 205 -15.95 27.68 10.12
CA TYR A 205 -17.11 28.38 9.61
C TYR A 205 -17.04 29.88 9.94
N GLU A 206 -17.45 30.71 9.00
CA GLU A 206 -17.59 32.16 9.16
C GLU A 206 -18.86 32.61 8.46
N LEU A 207 -19.76 33.32 9.17
CA LEU A 207 -20.92 33.95 8.57
C LEU A 207 -20.51 35.21 7.80
N LEU A 208 -20.96 35.33 6.57
CA LEU A 208 -20.74 36.49 5.70
C LEU A 208 -22.05 37.24 5.44
N PRO A 209 -22.01 38.52 4.99
CA PRO A 209 -23.23 39.32 4.75
C PRO A 209 -24.20 38.70 3.74
N ASP A 210 -23.68 37.97 2.76
CA ASP A 210 -24.44 37.38 1.65
C ASP A 210 -24.37 35.84 1.60
N GLY A 211 -23.89 35.20 2.69
CA GLY A 211 -23.74 33.77 2.77
C GLY A 211 -22.80 33.32 3.89
N TYR A 212 -21.89 32.41 3.59
CA TYR A 212 -20.92 31.91 4.56
C TYR A 212 -19.61 31.44 3.90
N ALA A 213 -18.55 31.39 4.71
CA ALA A 213 -17.30 30.69 4.37
C ALA A 213 -17.22 29.39 5.19
N LEU A 214 -16.69 28.34 4.56
CA LEU A 214 -16.49 27.03 5.19
C LEU A 214 -15.20 26.39 4.67
N ASP A 215 -14.24 26.18 5.56
CA ASP A 215 -12.97 25.51 5.28
C ASP A 215 -12.91 24.18 6.02
N VAL A 216 -12.19 23.21 5.45
CA VAL A 216 -11.78 22.00 6.17
C VAL A 216 -10.40 22.21 6.79
N ILE A 217 -10.26 21.78 8.05
CA ILE A 217 -9.00 21.85 8.78
C ILE A 217 -8.25 20.55 8.54
N VAL A 218 -7.14 20.64 7.82
CA VAL A 218 -6.19 19.54 7.60
C VAL A 218 -4.77 20.01 7.95
N PRO A 219 -3.82 19.11 8.24
CA PRO A 219 -2.43 19.49 8.42
C PRO A 219 -1.89 20.27 7.23
N PRO A 220 -0.97 21.24 7.43
CA PRO A 220 -0.48 22.13 6.37
C PRO A 220 0.14 21.43 5.17
N THR A 221 0.67 20.22 5.38
CA THR A 221 1.28 19.39 4.33
C THR A 221 0.27 18.53 3.56
N THR A 222 -0.99 18.49 4.00
CA THR A 222 -2.03 17.65 3.39
C THR A 222 -2.68 18.38 2.23
N LYS A 223 -2.50 17.85 1.02
CA LYS A 223 -3.24 18.29 -0.16
C LYS A 223 -4.61 17.61 -0.18
N LEU A 224 -5.68 18.41 -0.33
CA LEU A 224 -7.02 17.85 -0.52
C LEU A 224 -7.12 17.23 -1.92
N GLU A 225 -7.49 15.96 -1.98
CA GLU A 225 -7.60 15.17 -3.23
C GLU A 225 -9.03 15.07 -3.76
N PHE A 226 -9.94 15.89 -3.23
CA PHE A 226 -11.31 15.95 -3.70
C PHE A 226 -11.67 17.34 -4.21
N SER A 227 -12.55 17.38 -5.19
CA SER A 227 -13.13 18.60 -5.73
C SER A 227 -14.56 18.30 -6.19
N TYR A 228 -15.36 19.33 -6.42
CA TYR A 228 -16.73 19.15 -6.86
C TYR A 228 -16.98 19.90 -8.18
N THR A 229 -17.96 19.43 -8.93
CA THR A 229 -18.39 20.07 -10.16
C THR A 229 -19.08 21.41 -9.87
N ALA A 230 -19.17 22.29 -10.87
CA ALA A 230 -19.87 23.57 -10.75
C ALA A 230 -21.33 23.42 -10.27
N ASP A 231 -21.98 22.30 -10.63
CA ASP A 231 -23.35 22.02 -10.22
C ASP A 231 -23.50 21.76 -8.72
N PHE A 232 -22.47 21.18 -8.07
CA PHE A 232 -22.46 20.99 -6.62
C PHE A 232 -22.57 22.32 -5.86
N TRP A 233 -21.91 23.37 -6.35
CA TRP A 233 -21.89 24.68 -5.72
C TRP A 233 -23.15 25.50 -5.96
N ARG A 234 -23.94 25.12 -6.96
CA ARG A 234 -25.12 25.87 -7.38
C ARG A 234 -26.22 25.88 -6.30
N GLY A 235 -26.67 27.05 -5.92
CA GLY A 235 -27.75 27.23 -4.92
C GLY A 235 -27.28 27.18 -3.46
N LEU A 236 -25.99 26.86 -3.19
CA LEU A 236 -25.45 27.00 -1.86
C LEU A 236 -25.12 28.47 -1.55
N GLY A 237 -25.27 28.83 -0.29
CA GLY A 237 -24.85 30.16 0.19
C GLY A 237 -23.34 30.22 0.51
N LEU A 238 -22.58 29.23 0.12
CA LEU A 238 -21.13 29.19 0.30
C LEU A 238 -20.44 30.21 -0.63
N ARG A 239 -19.63 31.10 -0.06
CA ARG A 239 -18.94 32.17 -0.78
C ARG A 239 -17.43 31.99 -0.84
N ARG A 240 -16.88 31.26 0.13
CA ARG A 240 -15.45 30.99 0.20
C ARG A 240 -15.17 29.64 0.85
N THR A 241 -14.19 28.93 0.32
CA THR A 241 -13.72 27.67 0.89
C THR A 241 -12.28 27.39 0.45
N ASN A 242 -11.55 26.58 1.22
CA ASN A 242 -10.23 26.04 0.84
C ASN A 242 -10.32 24.73 0.04
N VAL A 243 -11.51 24.28 -0.29
CA VAL A 243 -11.71 23.07 -1.11
C VAL A 243 -11.42 23.38 -2.59
N PRO A 244 -10.58 22.60 -3.27
CA PRO A 244 -10.21 22.82 -4.67
C PRO A 244 -11.42 22.92 -5.60
N GLY A 245 -11.43 23.93 -6.48
CA GLY A 245 -12.55 24.19 -7.40
C GLY A 245 -13.79 24.80 -6.76
N GLY A 246 -13.74 25.14 -5.49
CA GLY A 246 -14.80 25.82 -4.76
C GLY A 246 -14.81 27.35 -4.95
N PRO A 247 -15.88 28.03 -4.49
CA PRO A 247 -15.96 29.48 -4.55
C PRO A 247 -14.82 30.12 -3.76
N GLY A 248 -14.11 31.10 -4.38
CA GLY A 248 -13.02 31.83 -3.73
C GLY A 248 -11.84 30.98 -3.29
N ALA A 249 -11.70 29.74 -3.79
CA ALA A 249 -10.50 28.93 -3.58
C ALA A 249 -9.31 29.53 -4.34
N THR A 250 -8.21 29.77 -3.63
CA THR A 250 -6.93 30.27 -4.18
C THR A 250 -5.97 29.12 -4.46
#